data_ec3d9bb1f2ace34cf555b36922abc25b
#
_entry.id   ec3d9bb1f2ace34cf555b36922abc25b
#
_cell.length_a   1.000
_cell.length_b   1.000
_cell.length_c   1.000
_cell.angle_alpha   90.00
_cell.angle_beta   90.00
_cell.angle_gamma   90.00
#
_symmetry.space_group_name_H-M   'P 1'
#
loop_
_entity.id
_entity.type
_entity.pdbx_description
1 polymer ?
#
loop_
_entity_poly.entity_id
_entity_poly.type
_entity_poly.pdbx_seq_one_letter_code
_entity_poly.pdbx_strand_id
1 'polypeptide(L)'
;MFGESNTKMKYKEYTIEVADDQDREILIADLGDLSFDSFAEEDQVLKAYIAEQAERENRDEIDHFLREKGRNYRVEELPDQDWNAVWESNFEPIDVAERCRIRAPFHPKNPECLYDIVIMPKMAFGTGHHATTYLMADEIMRQNLSGLSGLDMGSGTAVLSILAVLCGAAHVDAIDIDEWAYRNGAENVQGNGMENAINVELGDASLLAGRHYDFVLANINRNILLSDMGAYASTLSSGGILLASGILEADVPAIVECAENFGLKKNQVHYRNGWAVVQFVVQ
;
A
#
# COMPACT_ATOMS: atom_id res chain seq x y z
N MET A 1 19.07 28.02 10.50
CA MET A 1 20.30 27.29 10.16
C MET A 1 20.43 26.16 11.18
N PHE A 2 19.73 25.05 10.95
CA PHE A 2 19.90 23.80 11.68
C PHE A 2 20.29 22.78 10.63
N GLY A 3 21.59 22.45 10.62
CA GLY A 3 22.11 21.36 9.81
C GLY A 3 21.71 20.05 10.47
N GLU A 4 20.74 19.36 9.92
CA GLU A 4 20.55 17.95 10.17
C GLU A 4 21.73 17.22 9.54
N SER A 5 22.63 16.71 10.38
CA SER A 5 23.65 15.76 9.97
C SER A 5 22.93 14.49 9.52
N ASN A 6 22.80 14.32 8.24
CA ASN A 6 22.35 13.08 7.61
C ASN A 6 23.42 12.02 7.89
N THR A 7 23.35 11.39 9.07
CA THR A 7 24.21 10.29 9.45
C THR A 7 23.78 9.10 8.60
N LYS A 8 24.45 8.85 7.48
CA LYS A 8 24.23 7.70 6.63
C LYS A 8 24.29 6.43 7.49
N MET A 9 23.18 5.71 7.60
CA MET A 9 23.14 4.43 8.29
C MET A 9 23.84 3.38 7.45
N LYS A 10 24.87 2.75 8.01
CA LYS A 10 25.54 1.60 7.40
C LYS A 10 24.81 0.33 7.78
N TYR A 11 24.74 -0.60 6.84
CA TYR A 11 24.08 -1.88 7.01
C TYR A 11 25.05 -3.05 6.84
N LYS A 12 24.71 -4.18 7.47
CA LYS A 12 25.32 -5.48 7.24
C LYS A 12 24.31 -6.44 6.68
N GLU A 13 24.73 -7.24 5.71
CA GLU A 13 23.97 -8.35 5.15
C GLU A 13 24.44 -9.66 5.79
N TYR A 14 23.51 -10.41 6.32
CA TYR A 14 23.69 -11.78 6.76
C TYR A 14 23.05 -12.70 5.73
N THR A 15 23.88 -13.47 5.02
CA THR A 15 23.42 -14.53 4.11
C THR A 15 23.39 -15.84 4.90
N ILE A 16 22.20 -16.41 5.12
CA ILE A 16 21.97 -17.55 6.00
C ILE A 16 21.35 -18.68 5.19
N GLU A 17 21.91 -19.90 5.26
CA GLU A 17 21.34 -21.08 4.61
C GLU A 17 20.02 -21.50 5.29
N VAL A 18 19.00 -21.79 4.47
CA VAL A 18 17.68 -22.27 4.89
C VAL A 18 17.37 -23.62 4.26
N ALA A 19 16.66 -24.48 5.00
CA ALA A 19 16.36 -25.84 4.54
C ALA A 19 15.15 -25.86 3.59
N ASP A 20 14.12 -25.07 3.87
CA ASP A 20 12.87 -24.97 3.12
C ASP A 20 12.16 -23.65 3.45
N ASP A 21 10.98 -23.43 2.86
CA ASP A 21 10.19 -22.20 3.04
C ASP A 21 9.67 -22.05 4.47
N GLN A 22 9.30 -23.13 5.15
CA GLN A 22 8.84 -23.08 6.54
C GLN A 22 9.97 -22.67 7.50
N ASP A 23 11.17 -23.20 7.26
CA ASP A 23 12.38 -22.86 8.00
C ASP A 23 12.75 -21.39 7.79
N ARG A 24 12.56 -20.87 6.58
CA ARG A 24 12.77 -19.46 6.23
C ARG A 24 11.82 -18.53 6.99
N GLU A 25 10.52 -18.84 7.02
CA GLU A 25 9.52 -18.05 7.72
C GLU A 25 9.80 -17.95 9.21
N ILE A 26 10.19 -19.08 9.85
CA ILE A 26 10.56 -19.11 11.26
C ILE A 26 11.80 -18.23 11.50
N LEU A 27 12.80 -18.36 10.64
CA LEU A 27 14.05 -17.61 10.79
C LEU A 27 13.83 -16.11 10.62
N ILE A 28 12.96 -15.68 9.69
CA ILE A 28 12.57 -14.27 9.52
C ILE A 28 11.94 -13.72 10.82
N ALA A 29 11.04 -14.46 11.45
CA ALA A 29 10.39 -14.04 12.68
C ALA A 29 11.42 -13.92 13.82
N ASP A 30 12.26 -14.95 14.00
CA ASP A 30 13.30 -14.97 15.05
C ASP A 30 14.32 -13.84 14.87
N LEU A 31 14.75 -13.55 13.63
CA LEU A 31 15.71 -12.47 13.34
C LEU A 31 15.07 -11.07 13.45
N GLY A 32 13.77 -10.95 13.18
CA GLY A 32 13.05 -9.71 13.43
C GLY A 32 13.10 -9.28 14.90
N ASP A 33 13.01 -10.24 15.81
CA ASP A 33 13.16 -10.00 17.26
C ASP A 33 14.59 -9.58 17.65
N LEU A 34 15.58 -9.90 16.81
CA LEU A 34 17.00 -9.53 16.98
C LEU A 34 17.39 -8.23 16.24
N SER A 35 16.40 -7.38 15.93
CA SER A 35 16.57 -6.07 15.29
C SER A 35 17.06 -6.08 13.84
N PHE A 36 16.76 -7.16 13.10
CA PHE A 36 16.92 -7.13 11.65
C PHE A 36 15.74 -6.37 11.02
N ASP A 37 16.05 -5.43 10.12
CA ASP A 37 15.08 -4.48 9.57
C ASP A 37 14.37 -5.00 8.31
N SER A 38 15.06 -5.83 7.52
CA SER A 38 14.53 -6.30 6.24
C SER A 38 15.15 -7.62 5.80
N PHE A 39 14.46 -8.31 4.90
CA PHE A 39 14.81 -9.63 4.43
C PHE A 39 14.64 -9.72 2.92
N ALA A 40 15.53 -10.48 2.25
CA ALA A 40 15.37 -10.85 0.85
C ALA A 40 15.54 -12.37 0.71
N GLU A 41 14.70 -12.97 -0.12
CA GLU A 41 14.64 -14.41 -0.32
C GLU A 41 15.34 -14.77 -1.63
N GLU A 42 16.32 -15.68 -1.58
CA GLU A 42 16.99 -16.22 -2.76
C GLU A 42 17.11 -17.76 -2.59
N ASP A 43 16.47 -18.52 -3.47
CA ASP A 43 16.52 -20.00 -3.50
C ASP A 43 16.63 -20.67 -2.10
N GLN A 44 17.85 -21.09 -1.72
CA GLN A 44 18.16 -21.80 -0.47
C GLN A 44 18.84 -20.91 0.58
N VAL A 45 18.79 -19.60 0.41
CA VAL A 45 19.36 -18.66 1.37
C VAL A 45 18.36 -17.55 1.74
N LEU A 46 18.49 -17.07 2.96
CA LEU A 46 17.84 -15.87 3.44
C LEU A 46 18.91 -14.79 3.59
N LYS A 47 18.71 -13.65 2.94
CA LYS A 47 19.49 -12.44 3.20
C LYS A 47 18.75 -11.58 4.21
N ALA A 48 19.38 -11.32 5.34
CA ALA A 48 18.84 -10.50 6.41
C ALA A 48 19.71 -9.25 6.61
N TYR A 49 19.07 -8.09 6.75
CA TYR A 49 19.73 -6.80 6.81
C TYR A 49 19.55 -6.16 8.18
N ILE A 50 20.65 -5.67 8.75
CA ILE A 50 20.66 -5.02 10.06
C ILE A 50 21.51 -3.76 10.03
N ALA A 51 21.05 -2.68 10.68
CA ALA A 51 21.84 -1.47 10.84
C ALA A 51 23.12 -1.76 11.65
N GLU A 52 24.27 -1.21 11.24
CA GLU A 52 25.57 -1.46 11.89
C GLU A 52 25.55 -1.16 13.39
N GLN A 53 24.79 -0.16 13.81
CA GLN A 53 24.64 0.17 15.23
C GLN A 53 23.87 -0.90 15.98
N ALA A 54 22.72 -1.35 15.46
CA ALA A 54 21.93 -2.40 16.06
C ALA A 54 22.69 -3.74 16.09
N GLU A 55 23.46 -4.05 15.04
CA GLU A 55 24.30 -5.25 14.99
C GLU A 55 25.38 -5.20 16.07
N ARG A 56 26.03 -4.05 16.30
CA ARG A 56 27.02 -3.93 17.37
C ARG A 56 26.45 -4.13 18.76
N GLU A 57 25.23 -3.65 18.99
CA GLU A 57 24.52 -3.77 20.25
C GLU A 57 24.04 -5.21 20.53
N ASN A 58 23.63 -5.94 19.49
CA ASN A 58 23.03 -7.28 19.60
C ASN A 58 23.95 -8.41 19.10
N ARG A 59 25.21 -8.15 18.74
CA ARG A 59 26.10 -9.10 18.05
C ARG A 59 26.25 -10.42 18.77
N ASP A 60 26.50 -10.38 20.09
CA ASP A 60 26.72 -11.59 20.88
C ASP A 60 25.45 -12.46 20.91
N GLU A 61 24.28 -11.85 20.94
CA GLU A 61 22.97 -12.52 20.94
C GLU A 61 22.66 -13.13 19.55
N ILE A 62 22.94 -12.39 18.47
CA ILE A 62 22.80 -12.89 17.08
C ILE A 62 23.73 -14.08 16.85
N ASP A 63 25.01 -13.97 17.22
CA ASP A 63 25.98 -15.04 17.05
C ASP A 63 25.61 -16.28 17.87
N HIS A 64 25.11 -16.07 19.10
CA HIS A 64 24.65 -17.18 19.95
C HIS A 64 23.44 -17.88 19.32
N PHE A 65 22.43 -17.13 18.90
CA PHE A 65 21.21 -17.62 18.26
C PHE A 65 21.54 -18.44 17.00
N LEU A 66 22.32 -17.91 16.09
CA LEU A 66 22.65 -18.58 14.83
C LEU A 66 23.47 -19.87 15.06
N ARG A 67 24.38 -19.89 16.06
CA ARG A 67 25.14 -21.08 16.43
C ARG A 67 24.25 -22.13 17.11
N GLU A 68 23.37 -21.75 18.01
CA GLU A 68 22.45 -22.66 18.68
C GLU A 68 21.51 -23.36 17.67
N LYS A 69 21.06 -22.61 16.68
CA LYS A 69 20.27 -23.14 15.56
C LYS A 69 21.10 -23.91 14.52
N GLY A 70 22.43 -23.99 14.69
CA GLY A 70 23.33 -24.72 13.77
C GLY A 70 23.39 -24.11 12.36
N ARG A 71 23.20 -22.78 12.24
CA ARG A 71 23.13 -22.10 10.94
C ARG A 71 24.51 -21.78 10.38
N ASN A 72 24.71 -22.10 9.09
CA ASN A 72 25.78 -21.54 8.32
C ASN A 72 25.38 -20.16 7.85
N TYR A 73 26.23 -19.18 8.12
CA TYR A 73 25.97 -17.82 7.68
C TYR A 73 27.24 -17.10 7.28
N ARG A 74 27.11 -16.09 6.44
CA ARG A 74 28.15 -15.15 6.05
C ARG A 74 27.68 -13.74 6.34
N VAL A 75 28.58 -12.89 6.82
CA VAL A 75 28.29 -11.48 7.09
C VAL A 75 29.16 -10.65 6.17
N GLU A 76 28.53 -9.73 5.45
CA GLU A 76 29.21 -8.76 4.61
C GLU A 76 28.84 -7.33 5.07
N GLU A 77 29.87 -6.46 5.16
CA GLU A 77 29.58 -5.05 5.25
C GLU A 77 29.10 -4.59 3.88
N LEU A 78 27.89 -4.04 3.85
CA LEU A 78 27.42 -3.45 2.61
C LEU A 78 28.27 -2.19 2.34
N PRO A 79 28.90 -2.09 1.17
CA PRO A 79 29.63 -0.89 0.80
C PRO A 79 28.70 0.31 0.96
N ASP A 80 29.25 1.48 1.20
CA ASP A 80 28.53 2.76 1.31
C ASP A 80 27.86 3.09 -0.05
N GLN A 81 27.00 2.18 -0.46
CA GLN A 81 26.19 2.28 -1.67
C GLN A 81 24.96 3.08 -1.28
N ASP A 82 24.66 4.07 -2.05
CA ASP A 82 23.42 4.81 -1.88
C ASP A 82 22.25 3.88 -2.26
N TRP A 83 21.81 3.08 -1.26
CA TRP A 83 20.71 2.14 -1.43
C TRP A 83 19.43 2.85 -1.88
N ASN A 84 19.28 4.12 -1.49
CA ASN A 84 18.22 4.95 -2.02
C ASN A 84 18.39 5.13 -3.53
N ALA A 85 19.59 5.43 -4.02
CA ALA A 85 19.83 5.58 -5.46
C ALA A 85 19.65 4.25 -6.22
N VAL A 86 20.09 3.12 -5.65
CA VAL A 86 19.87 1.78 -6.28
C VAL A 86 18.39 1.45 -6.29
N TRP A 87 17.69 1.68 -5.18
CA TRP A 87 16.26 1.45 -5.09
C TRP A 87 15.48 2.41 -5.99
N GLU A 88 15.83 3.71 -6.01
CA GLU A 88 15.28 4.71 -6.92
C GLU A 88 15.44 4.31 -8.39
N SER A 89 16.61 3.73 -8.76
CA SER A 89 16.87 3.27 -10.13
C SER A 89 16.02 2.06 -10.54
N ASN A 90 15.57 1.25 -9.57
CA ASN A 90 14.77 0.05 -9.79
C ASN A 90 13.26 0.28 -9.63
N PHE A 91 12.86 1.46 -9.12
CA PHE A 91 11.46 1.81 -9.00
C PHE A 91 10.96 2.45 -10.29
N GLU A 92 10.17 1.72 -11.07
CA GLU A 92 9.65 2.21 -12.35
C GLU A 92 8.33 2.97 -12.18
N PRO A 93 8.10 4.05 -12.93
CA PRO A 93 6.79 4.71 -12.95
C PRO A 93 5.76 3.82 -13.65
N ILE A 94 4.49 3.94 -13.27
CA ILE A 94 3.40 3.15 -13.82
C ILE A 94 2.44 4.04 -14.58
N ASP A 95 2.15 3.66 -15.81
CA ASP A 95 1.12 4.30 -16.62
C ASP A 95 -0.15 3.42 -16.62
N VAL A 96 -1.23 3.94 -16.02
CA VAL A 96 -2.53 3.27 -15.97
C VAL A 96 -3.35 3.73 -17.17
N ALA A 97 -3.72 2.76 -18.03
CA ALA A 97 -4.56 2.97 -19.22
C ALA A 97 -4.09 4.15 -20.10
N GLU A 98 -2.78 4.44 -20.13
CA GLU A 98 -2.17 5.57 -20.86
C GLU A 98 -2.75 6.95 -20.47
N ARG A 99 -3.44 7.04 -19.33
CA ARG A 99 -4.15 8.23 -18.86
C ARG A 99 -3.62 8.80 -17.57
N CYS A 100 -3.12 7.94 -16.68
CA CYS A 100 -2.61 8.33 -15.38
C CYS A 100 -1.21 7.77 -15.16
N ARG A 101 -0.24 8.64 -14.89
CA ARG A 101 1.09 8.26 -14.44
C ARG A 101 1.17 8.34 -12.91
N ILE A 102 1.54 7.23 -12.30
CA ILE A 102 1.94 7.16 -10.88
C ILE A 102 3.46 7.02 -10.87
N ARG A 103 4.14 7.95 -10.23
CA ARG A 103 5.59 8.04 -10.26
C ARG A 103 6.18 8.55 -8.95
N ALA A 104 7.45 8.24 -8.72
CA ALA A 104 8.23 8.88 -7.66
C ALA A 104 8.65 10.32 -8.05
N PRO A 105 9.05 11.18 -7.09
CA PRO A 105 9.47 12.56 -7.36
C PRO A 105 10.66 12.69 -8.33
N PHE A 106 11.55 11.69 -8.35
CA PHE A 106 12.73 11.65 -9.22
C PHE A 106 12.43 11.19 -10.66
N HIS A 107 11.24 10.69 -10.94
CA HIS A 107 10.85 10.31 -12.30
C HIS A 107 10.29 11.49 -13.10
N PRO A 108 10.56 11.55 -14.42
CA PRO A 108 9.98 12.56 -15.28
C PRO A 108 8.46 12.39 -15.41
N LYS A 109 7.77 13.51 -15.64
CA LYS A 109 6.36 13.49 -16.04
C LYS A 109 6.21 12.84 -17.41
N ASN A 110 5.07 12.18 -17.65
CA ASN A 110 4.65 11.79 -18.98
C ASN A 110 3.63 12.81 -19.51
N PRO A 111 3.99 13.63 -20.50
CA PRO A 111 3.09 14.67 -21.02
C PRO A 111 1.86 14.11 -21.76
N GLU A 112 1.88 12.81 -22.10
CA GLU A 112 0.75 12.13 -22.76
C GLU A 112 -0.31 11.68 -21.73
N CYS A 113 0.05 11.54 -20.45
CA CYS A 113 -0.90 11.22 -19.38
C CYS A 113 -1.67 12.46 -18.95
N LEU A 114 -3.00 12.30 -18.82
CA LEU A 114 -3.89 13.35 -18.32
C LEU A 114 -3.65 13.64 -16.84
N TYR A 115 -3.37 12.61 -16.06
CA TYR A 115 -3.15 12.66 -14.62
C TYR A 115 -1.71 12.29 -14.29
N ASP A 116 -1.07 13.05 -13.40
CA ASP A 116 0.29 12.82 -12.92
C ASP A 116 0.28 12.82 -11.40
N ILE A 117 0.53 11.67 -10.79
CA ILE A 117 0.50 11.48 -9.34
C ILE A 117 1.91 11.20 -8.85
N VAL A 118 2.36 11.99 -7.90
CA VAL A 118 3.67 11.83 -7.27
C VAL A 118 3.48 11.08 -5.95
N ILE A 119 4.02 9.88 -5.86
CA ILE A 119 4.02 9.08 -4.64
C ILE A 119 5.47 8.91 -4.18
N MET A 120 5.76 9.27 -2.93
CA MET A 120 7.00 8.89 -2.30
C MET A 120 6.90 7.40 -1.93
N PRO A 121 7.60 6.53 -2.65
CA PRO A 121 7.52 5.10 -2.38
C PRO A 121 8.27 4.81 -1.08
N LYS A 122 7.50 4.54 -0.05
CA LYS A 122 7.92 4.00 1.24
C LYS A 122 7.36 2.59 1.37
N MET A 123 7.60 1.91 2.48
CA MET A 123 7.09 0.54 2.72
C MET A 123 5.56 0.50 2.96
N ALA A 124 4.79 1.37 2.28
CA ALA A 124 3.34 1.39 2.32
C ALA A 124 2.75 0.78 1.04
N PHE A 125 1.61 0.08 1.17
CA PHE A 125 0.85 -0.42 0.02
C PHE A 125 0.27 0.74 -0.81
N GLY A 126 0.13 0.54 -2.12
CA GLY A 126 -0.48 1.55 -3.00
C GLY A 126 0.51 2.34 -3.87
N THR A 127 1.72 1.77 -4.11
CA THR A 127 2.70 2.38 -5.05
C THR A 127 2.29 2.30 -6.52
N GLY A 128 1.16 1.65 -6.84
CA GLY A 128 0.65 1.48 -8.20
C GLY A 128 1.03 0.17 -8.88
N HIS A 129 2.06 -0.53 -8.42
CA HIS A 129 2.57 -1.76 -9.07
C HIS A 129 1.63 -2.95 -8.95
N HIS A 130 0.82 -3.01 -7.89
CA HIS A 130 -0.10 -4.11 -7.70
C HIS A 130 -1.29 -4.04 -8.67
N ALA A 131 -1.73 -5.19 -9.18
CA ALA A 131 -2.82 -5.29 -10.16
C ALA A 131 -4.12 -4.64 -9.66
N THR A 132 -4.40 -4.69 -8.34
CA THR A 132 -5.60 -4.09 -7.73
C THR A 132 -5.55 -2.57 -7.75
N THR A 133 -4.40 -1.95 -7.50
CA THR A 133 -4.23 -0.49 -7.60
C THR A 133 -4.45 -0.03 -9.04
N TYR A 134 -3.91 -0.78 -10.02
CA TYR A 134 -4.16 -0.51 -11.44
C TYR A 134 -5.65 -0.57 -11.77
N LEU A 135 -6.34 -1.65 -11.35
CA LEU A 135 -7.78 -1.85 -11.60
C LEU A 135 -8.62 -0.74 -10.99
N MET A 136 -8.35 -0.37 -9.73
CA MET A 136 -9.04 0.71 -9.06
C MET A 136 -8.81 2.05 -9.75
N ALA A 137 -7.57 2.36 -10.13
CA ALA A 137 -7.25 3.60 -10.81
C ALA A 137 -7.92 3.70 -12.19
N ASP A 138 -7.92 2.61 -12.98
CA ASP A 138 -8.63 2.58 -14.27
C ASP A 138 -10.14 2.77 -14.08
N GLU A 139 -10.73 2.13 -13.05
CA GLU A 139 -12.15 2.25 -12.77
C GLU A 139 -12.53 3.65 -12.25
N ILE A 140 -11.72 4.27 -11.38
CA ILE A 140 -11.93 5.66 -10.92
C ILE A 140 -11.97 6.63 -12.10
N MET A 141 -11.06 6.49 -13.06
CA MET A 141 -11.01 7.34 -14.25
C MET A 141 -12.21 7.17 -15.22
N ARG A 142 -13.02 6.12 -15.03
CA ARG A 142 -14.28 5.88 -15.78
C ARG A 142 -15.49 6.52 -15.12
N GLN A 143 -15.38 6.88 -13.82
CA GLN A 143 -16.48 7.48 -13.08
C GLN A 143 -16.56 9.01 -13.33
N ASN A 144 -17.75 9.55 -13.22
CA ASN A 144 -17.93 10.99 -13.13
C ASN A 144 -17.97 11.41 -11.66
N LEU A 145 -16.83 11.81 -11.12
CA LEU A 145 -16.68 12.20 -9.71
C LEU A 145 -16.81 13.71 -9.48
N SER A 146 -17.15 14.49 -10.51
CA SER A 146 -17.18 15.94 -10.43
C SER A 146 -18.10 16.46 -9.32
N GLY A 147 -17.50 17.15 -8.34
CA GLY A 147 -18.19 17.75 -7.21
C GLY A 147 -18.64 16.77 -6.13
N LEU A 148 -18.33 15.48 -6.26
CA LEU A 148 -18.73 14.43 -5.32
C LEU A 148 -17.80 14.36 -4.10
N SER A 149 -18.35 13.83 -3.00
CA SER A 149 -17.63 13.53 -1.76
C SER A 149 -17.41 12.02 -1.64
N GLY A 150 -16.19 11.61 -1.28
CA GLY A 150 -15.81 10.21 -1.22
C GLY A 150 -15.10 9.77 0.04
N LEU A 151 -15.03 8.46 0.21
CA LEU A 151 -14.24 7.74 1.20
C LEU A 151 -13.23 6.84 0.48
N ASP A 152 -12.00 6.82 0.97
CA ASP A 152 -10.96 5.85 0.59
C ASP A 152 -10.55 5.07 1.85
N MET A 153 -11.01 3.84 1.97
CA MET A 153 -10.82 3.00 3.16
C MET A 153 -9.68 2.00 2.95
N GLY A 154 -8.70 2.02 3.86
CA GLY A 154 -7.40 1.37 3.66
C GLY A 154 -6.59 2.16 2.62
N SER A 155 -6.48 3.47 2.81
CA SER A 155 -5.98 4.41 1.80
C SER A 155 -4.48 4.23 1.45
N GLY A 156 -3.69 3.62 2.34
CA GLY A 156 -2.27 3.37 2.13
C GLY A 156 -1.50 4.64 1.79
N THR A 157 -0.95 4.70 0.58
CA THR A 157 -0.26 5.89 0.06
C THR A 157 -1.19 7.06 -0.29
N ALA A 158 -2.51 6.90 -0.17
CA ALA A 158 -3.56 7.80 -0.63
C ALA A 158 -3.59 8.02 -2.17
N VAL A 159 -2.97 7.14 -2.93
CA VAL A 159 -2.92 7.26 -4.41
C VAL A 159 -4.30 7.30 -5.05
N LEU A 160 -5.26 6.52 -4.55
CA LEU A 160 -6.62 6.48 -5.07
C LEU A 160 -7.41 7.73 -4.70
N SER A 161 -7.24 8.24 -3.48
CA SER A 161 -7.80 9.53 -3.05
C SER A 161 -7.30 10.68 -3.92
N ILE A 162 -5.98 10.75 -4.18
CA ILE A 162 -5.36 11.76 -5.04
C ILE A 162 -5.94 11.66 -6.46
N LEU A 163 -6.06 10.44 -7.02
CA LEU A 163 -6.66 10.24 -8.33
C LEU A 163 -8.12 10.67 -8.37
N ALA A 164 -8.91 10.35 -7.34
CA ALA A 164 -10.31 10.74 -7.28
C ALA A 164 -10.48 12.27 -7.31
N VAL A 165 -9.64 13.01 -6.58
CA VAL A 165 -9.63 14.49 -6.62
C VAL A 165 -9.19 15.00 -7.99
N LEU A 166 -8.18 14.41 -8.62
CA LEU A 166 -7.79 14.75 -10.00
C LEU A 166 -8.91 14.48 -11.01
N CYS A 167 -9.76 13.47 -10.75
CA CYS A 167 -10.97 13.18 -11.55
C CYS A 167 -12.17 14.07 -11.21
N GLY A 168 -11.99 15.06 -10.31
CA GLY A 168 -12.98 16.09 -10.01
C GLY A 168 -13.74 15.93 -8.69
N ALA A 169 -13.41 14.94 -7.85
CA ALA A 169 -14.00 14.84 -6.52
C ALA A 169 -13.74 16.11 -5.71
N ALA A 170 -14.78 16.61 -5.02
CA ALA A 170 -14.67 17.82 -4.23
C ALA A 170 -13.97 17.56 -2.88
N HIS A 171 -14.17 16.37 -2.33
CA HIS A 171 -13.60 15.97 -1.05
C HIS A 171 -13.44 14.46 -0.96
N VAL A 172 -12.37 14.02 -0.29
CA VAL A 172 -12.15 12.59 0.04
C VAL A 172 -11.63 12.47 1.48
N ASP A 173 -12.31 11.67 2.31
CA ASP A 173 -11.74 11.17 3.55
C ASP A 173 -10.92 9.91 3.24
N ALA A 174 -9.63 9.96 3.54
CA ALA A 174 -8.68 8.86 3.35
C ALA A 174 -8.33 8.26 4.71
N ILE A 175 -8.82 7.05 4.99
CA ILE A 175 -8.69 6.42 6.31
C ILE A 175 -7.81 5.18 6.21
N ASP A 176 -6.82 5.05 7.11
CA ASP A 176 -6.03 3.84 7.24
C ASP A 176 -5.79 3.52 8.72
N ILE A 177 -5.77 2.24 9.06
CA ILE A 177 -5.53 1.76 10.42
C ILE A 177 -4.04 1.75 10.77
N ASP A 178 -3.17 1.68 9.77
CA ASP A 178 -1.73 1.63 9.94
C ASP A 178 -1.14 3.05 10.05
N GLU A 179 -0.39 3.31 11.13
CA GLU A 179 0.19 4.63 11.39
C GLU A 179 1.22 5.04 10.33
N TRP A 180 1.96 4.09 9.75
CA TRP A 180 2.91 4.38 8.67
C TRP A 180 2.19 4.74 7.37
N ALA A 181 1.13 4.00 7.04
CA ALA A 181 0.27 4.31 5.90
C ALA A 181 -0.36 5.69 6.04
N TYR A 182 -0.94 6.00 7.20
CA TYR A 182 -1.49 7.33 7.52
C TYR A 182 -0.47 8.45 7.30
N ARG A 183 0.75 8.32 7.86
CA ARG A 183 1.81 9.34 7.72
C ARG A 183 2.26 9.47 6.26
N ASN A 184 2.46 8.36 5.57
CA ASN A 184 2.87 8.36 4.17
C ASN A 184 1.77 8.94 3.26
N GLY A 185 0.51 8.58 3.50
CA GLY A 185 -0.64 9.15 2.80
C GLY A 185 -0.72 10.68 2.96
N ALA A 186 -0.57 11.19 4.18
CA ALA A 186 -0.57 12.62 4.45
C ALA A 186 0.58 13.36 3.73
N GLU A 187 1.80 12.80 3.73
CA GLU A 187 2.94 13.34 2.98
C GLU A 187 2.68 13.36 1.46
N ASN A 188 2.10 12.29 0.91
CA ASN A 188 1.78 12.22 -0.51
C ASN A 188 0.67 13.20 -0.90
N VAL A 189 -0.36 13.35 -0.08
CA VAL A 189 -1.42 14.35 -0.26
C VAL A 189 -0.82 15.75 -0.31
N GLN A 190 0.06 16.07 0.63
CA GLN A 190 0.78 17.35 0.66
C GLN A 190 1.69 17.51 -0.56
N GLY A 191 2.45 16.47 -0.93
CA GLY A 191 3.34 16.48 -2.09
C GLY A 191 2.62 16.72 -3.44
N ASN A 192 1.32 16.41 -3.51
CA ASN A 192 0.46 16.68 -4.65
C ASN A 192 -0.38 17.97 -4.49
N GLY A 193 -0.27 18.70 -3.36
CA GLY A 193 -0.97 19.96 -3.12
C GLY A 193 -2.48 19.81 -2.91
N MET A 194 -2.92 18.69 -2.30
CA MET A 194 -4.34 18.33 -2.18
C MET A 194 -4.86 18.33 -0.74
N GLU A 195 -4.16 18.95 0.21
CA GLU A 195 -4.53 19.01 1.65
C GLU A 195 -5.88 19.67 1.91
N ASN A 196 -6.35 20.49 0.99
CA ASN A 196 -7.65 21.15 1.12
C ASN A 196 -8.81 20.26 0.63
N ALA A 197 -8.53 19.21 -0.16
CA ALA A 197 -9.53 18.33 -0.74
C ALA A 197 -9.50 16.92 -0.14
N ILE A 198 -8.37 16.51 0.46
CA ILE A 198 -8.21 15.18 1.04
C ILE A 198 -7.90 15.33 2.53
N ASN A 199 -8.73 14.71 3.34
CA ASN A 199 -8.55 14.60 4.79
C ASN A 199 -8.03 13.21 5.11
N VAL A 200 -6.79 13.09 5.60
CA VAL A 200 -6.18 11.81 5.96
C VAL A 200 -6.38 11.55 7.44
N GLU A 201 -6.93 10.39 7.80
CA GLU A 201 -7.25 10.02 9.17
C GLU A 201 -6.68 8.65 9.54
N LEU A 202 -6.22 8.51 10.78
CA LEU A 202 -5.81 7.22 11.35
C LEU A 202 -7.02 6.57 12.03
N GLY A 203 -7.42 5.39 11.56
CA GLY A 203 -8.54 4.65 12.16
C GLY A 203 -9.11 3.57 11.26
N ASP A 204 -10.28 3.07 11.64
CA ASP A 204 -11.00 1.99 10.97
C ASP A 204 -12.45 2.38 10.68
N ALA A 205 -13.27 1.41 10.25
CA ALA A 205 -14.68 1.62 9.92
C ALA A 205 -15.54 2.18 11.07
N SER A 206 -15.06 2.19 12.31
CA SER A 206 -15.77 2.81 13.44
C SER A 206 -15.90 4.32 13.31
N LEU A 207 -15.00 4.96 12.54
CA LEU A 207 -15.05 6.40 12.26
C LEU A 207 -16.20 6.78 11.32
N LEU A 208 -16.83 5.82 10.65
CA LEU A 208 -17.83 6.07 9.61
C LEU A 208 -19.22 6.43 10.14
N ALA A 209 -19.47 6.28 11.44
CA ALA A 209 -20.79 6.54 12.04
C ALA A 209 -21.27 7.98 11.79
N GLY A 210 -22.40 8.12 11.07
CA GLY A 210 -22.99 9.41 10.74
C GLY A 210 -22.34 10.17 9.58
N ARG A 211 -21.34 9.59 8.93
CA ARG A 211 -20.75 10.13 7.69
C ARG A 211 -21.58 9.73 6.47
N HIS A 212 -21.53 10.55 5.42
CA HIS A 212 -22.21 10.30 4.16
C HIS A 212 -21.30 10.63 2.99
N TYR A 213 -21.29 9.74 1.98
CA TYR A 213 -20.46 9.85 0.80
C TYR A 213 -21.26 9.50 -0.47
N ASP A 214 -20.82 10.06 -1.58
CA ASP A 214 -21.35 9.74 -2.91
C ASP A 214 -20.63 8.52 -3.51
N PHE A 215 -19.36 8.30 -3.07
CA PHE A 215 -18.62 7.11 -3.46
C PHE A 215 -17.71 6.61 -2.33
N VAL A 216 -17.45 5.31 -2.34
CA VAL A 216 -16.51 4.63 -1.46
C VAL A 216 -15.51 3.84 -2.30
N LEU A 217 -14.23 4.00 -2.00
CA LEU A 217 -13.12 3.21 -2.53
C LEU A 217 -12.63 2.29 -1.41
N ALA A 218 -12.48 0.99 -1.70
CA ALA A 218 -11.97 0.02 -0.75
C ALA A 218 -11.07 -0.99 -1.47
N ASN A 219 -9.76 -0.74 -1.45
CA ASN A 219 -8.75 -1.65 -2.00
C ASN A 219 -8.06 -2.42 -0.87
N ILE A 220 -8.80 -3.30 -0.21
CA ILE A 220 -8.41 -4.00 1.01
C ILE A 220 -8.70 -5.49 0.91
N ASN A 221 -8.18 -6.29 1.83
CA ASN A 221 -8.35 -7.73 1.78
C ASN A 221 -9.83 -8.15 1.94
N ARG A 222 -10.14 -9.34 1.40
CA ARG A 222 -11.48 -9.95 1.38
C ARG A 222 -12.17 -9.97 2.75
N ASN A 223 -11.46 -10.33 3.81
CA ASN A 223 -12.08 -10.53 5.11
C ASN A 223 -12.55 -9.21 5.72
N ILE A 224 -11.79 -8.14 5.55
CA ILE A 224 -12.17 -6.79 5.99
C ILE A 224 -13.33 -6.28 5.14
N LEU A 225 -13.29 -6.46 3.80
CA LEU A 225 -14.41 -6.09 2.94
C LEU A 225 -15.73 -6.75 3.38
N LEU A 226 -15.71 -8.06 3.68
CA LEU A 226 -16.89 -8.77 4.16
C LEU A 226 -17.37 -8.28 5.53
N SER A 227 -16.43 -7.99 6.45
CA SER A 227 -16.75 -7.48 7.79
C SER A 227 -17.39 -6.10 7.75
N ASP A 228 -16.87 -5.20 6.92
CA ASP A 228 -17.18 -3.78 6.97
C ASP A 228 -18.16 -3.34 5.88
N MET A 229 -18.64 -4.27 5.04
CA MET A 229 -19.56 -4.01 3.92
C MET A 229 -20.81 -3.23 4.35
N GLY A 230 -21.38 -3.58 5.51
CA GLY A 230 -22.55 -2.88 6.06
C GLY A 230 -22.24 -1.44 6.45
N ALA A 231 -21.03 -1.16 6.98
CA ALA A 231 -20.61 0.20 7.31
C ALA A 231 -20.48 1.03 6.02
N TYR A 232 -19.83 0.50 4.99
CA TYR A 232 -19.70 1.19 3.69
C TYR A 232 -21.07 1.47 3.06
N ALA A 233 -21.96 0.47 3.00
CA ALA A 233 -23.31 0.62 2.46
C ALA A 233 -24.11 1.71 3.19
N SER A 234 -23.98 1.79 4.53
CA SER A 234 -24.72 2.75 5.35
C SER A 234 -24.24 4.20 5.18
N THR A 235 -23.03 4.42 4.68
CA THR A 235 -22.50 5.76 4.42
C THR A 235 -22.83 6.26 3.02
N LEU A 236 -23.21 5.39 2.09
CA LEU A 236 -23.45 5.77 0.71
C LEU A 236 -24.82 6.44 0.54
N SER A 237 -24.82 7.55 -0.19
CA SER A 237 -26.02 8.21 -0.66
C SER A 237 -26.80 7.34 -1.67
N SER A 238 -28.09 7.61 -1.89
CA SER A 238 -28.86 6.95 -2.94
C SER A 238 -28.21 7.17 -4.31
N GLY A 239 -28.00 6.08 -5.06
CA GLY A 239 -27.25 6.10 -6.32
C GLY A 239 -25.74 6.18 -6.16
N GLY A 240 -25.23 6.22 -4.93
CA GLY A 240 -23.80 6.20 -4.63
C GLY A 240 -23.14 4.90 -5.05
N ILE A 241 -21.82 4.93 -5.24
CA ILE A 241 -21.05 3.79 -5.75
C ILE A 241 -20.02 3.30 -4.73
N LEU A 242 -19.82 1.97 -4.69
CA LEU A 242 -18.69 1.34 -4.01
C LEU A 242 -17.80 0.68 -5.07
N LEU A 243 -16.52 1.03 -5.09
CA LEU A 243 -15.49 0.31 -5.82
C LEU A 243 -14.69 -0.55 -4.83
N ALA A 244 -14.83 -1.86 -4.94
CA ALA A 244 -14.18 -2.83 -4.05
C ALA A 244 -13.14 -3.65 -4.81
N SER A 245 -11.91 -3.71 -4.32
CA SER A 245 -10.80 -4.49 -4.84
C SER A 245 -9.92 -5.03 -3.70
N GLY A 246 -8.74 -5.59 -4.03
CA GLY A 246 -7.93 -6.33 -3.04
C GLY A 246 -8.39 -7.78 -2.86
N ILE A 247 -9.16 -8.28 -3.84
CA ILE A 247 -9.77 -9.61 -3.84
C ILE A 247 -9.37 -10.39 -5.09
N LEU A 248 -9.28 -11.70 -4.95
CA LEU A 248 -9.08 -12.61 -6.08
C LEU A 248 -10.39 -12.79 -6.88
N GLU A 249 -10.27 -13.17 -8.13
CA GLU A 249 -11.41 -13.51 -8.99
C GLU A 249 -12.34 -14.54 -8.33
N ALA A 250 -11.79 -15.54 -7.65
CA ALA A 250 -12.54 -16.58 -6.95
C ALA A 250 -13.40 -16.05 -5.79
N ASP A 251 -13.05 -14.89 -5.21
CA ASP A 251 -13.75 -14.28 -4.07
C ASP A 251 -14.95 -13.42 -4.48
N VAL A 252 -15.04 -13.04 -5.77
CA VAL A 252 -16.09 -12.14 -6.28
C VAL A 252 -17.51 -12.60 -5.92
N PRO A 253 -17.89 -13.90 -6.05
CA PRO A 253 -19.22 -14.33 -5.69
C PRO A 253 -19.58 -14.05 -4.23
N ALA A 254 -18.66 -14.29 -3.29
CA ALA A 254 -18.90 -14.07 -1.86
C ALA A 254 -19.02 -12.57 -1.53
N ILE A 255 -18.21 -11.72 -2.17
CA ILE A 255 -18.30 -10.26 -2.01
C ILE A 255 -19.62 -9.72 -2.57
N VAL A 256 -20.08 -10.22 -3.72
CA VAL A 256 -21.36 -9.82 -4.34
C VAL A 256 -22.52 -10.22 -3.43
N GLU A 257 -22.57 -11.46 -2.96
CA GLU A 257 -23.60 -11.93 -2.05
C GLU A 257 -23.67 -11.09 -0.76
N CYS A 258 -22.51 -10.77 -0.17
CA CYS A 258 -22.42 -9.92 1.00
C CYS A 258 -22.97 -8.51 0.71
N ALA A 259 -22.54 -7.87 -0.38
CA ALA A 259 -22.95 -6.53 -0.76
C ALA A 259 -24.46 -6.43 -1.02
N GLU A 260 -25.06 -7.43 -1.68
CA GLU A 260 -26.49 -7.49 -1.97
C GLU A 260 -27.33 -7.56 -0.68
N ASN A 261 -26.86 -8.21 0.37
CA ASN A 261 -27.53 -8.23 1.68
C ASN A 261 -27.63 -6.83 2.34
N PHE A 262 -26.80 -5.88 1.93
CA PHE A 262 -26.81 -4.49 2.38
C PHE A 262 -27.40 -3.50 1.35
N GLY A 263 -28.08 -3.99 0.31
CA GLY A 263 -28.74 -3.14 -0.69
C GLY A 263 -27.82 -2.60 -1.78
N LEU A 264 -26.60 -3.12 -1.90
CA LEU A 264 -25.64 -2.77 -2.94
C LEU A 264 -25.80 -3.75 -4.12
N LYS A 265 -26.08 -3.24 -5.31
CA LYS A 265 -26.22 -4.06 -6.52
C LYS A 265 -24.95 -4.03 -7.34
N LYS A 266 -24.43 -5.20 -7.70
CA LYS A 266 -23.30 -5.32 -8.62
C LYS A 266 -23.66 -4.69 -9.98
N ASN A 267 -22.84 -3.73 -10.42
CA ASN A 267 -22.98 -3.09 -11.73
C ASN A 267 -21.95 -3.65 -12.73
N GLN A 268 -20.65 -3.61 -12.36
CA GLN A 268 -19.56 -4.05 -13.24
C GLN A 268 -18.51 -4.83 -12.45
N VAL A 269 -17.70 -5.60 -13.17
CA VAL A 269 -16.52 -6.28 -12.63
C VAL A 269 -15.44 -6.30 -13.70
N HIS A 270 -14.20 -6.00 -13.31
CA HIS A 270 -13.02 -6.10 -14.17
C HIS A 270 -11.94 -6.95 -13.49
N TYR A 271 -11.15 -7.64 -14.31
CA TYR A 271 -10.13 -8.58 -13.86
C TYR A 271 -8.77 -8.23 -14.44
N ARG A 272 -7.72 -8.45 -13.66
CA ARG A 272 -6.32 -8.32 -14.08
C ARG A 272 -5.44 -9.25 -13.24
N ASN A 273 -4.68 -10.12 -13.89
CA ASN A 273 -3.72 -11.04 -13.24
C ASN A 273 -4.34 -11.82 -12.05
N GLY A 274 -5.58 -12.34 -12.20
CA GLY A 274 -6.28 -13.10 -11.16
C GLY A 274 -6.92 -12.25 -10.05
N TRP A 275 -6.77 -10.92 -10.09
CA TRP A 275 -7.41 -9.96 -9.18
C TRP A 275 -8.64 -9.32 -9.81
N ALA A 276 -9.54 -8.85 -8.96
CA ALA A 276 -10.79 -8.22 -9.39
C ALA A 276 -11.01 -6.85 -8.76
N VAL A 277 -11.69 -5.98 -9.52
CA VAL A 277 -12.43 -4.82 -8.99
C VAL A 277 -13.90 -4.99 -9.29
N VAL A 278 -14.75 -4.74 -8.30
CA VAL A 278 -16.20 -4.82 -8.43
C VAL A 278 -16.79 -3.45 -8.13
N GLN A 279 -17.63 -2.97 -9.05
CA GLN A 279 -18.43 -1.77 -8.83
C GLN A 279 -19.84 -2.18 -8.36
N PHE A 280 -20.25 -1.59 -7.26
CA PHE A 280 -21.61 -1.67 -6.74
C PHE A 280 -22.29 -0.30 -6.77
N VAL A 281 -23.62 -0.30 -6.83
CA VAL A 281 -24.46 0.91 -6.79
C VAL A 281 -25.54 0.70 -5.73
N VAL A 282 -25.81 1.73 -4.91
CA VAL A 282 -26.95 1.76 -3.98
C VAL A 282 -28.24 1.85 -4.77
N GLN A 283 -29.22 0.97 -4.47
CA GLN A 283 -30.55 0.97 -5.09
C GLN A 283 -31.48 2.03 -4.53
#